data_6e022ae3b86de13527ae8599c7e0d4bf
#
_entry.id   6e022ae3b86de13527ae8599c7e0d4bf
#
_cell.length_a   1.000
_cell.length_b   1.000
_cell.length_c   1.000
_cell.angle_alpha   90.00
_cell.angle_beta   90.00
_cell.angle_gamma   90.00
#
_symmetry.space_group_name_H-M   'P 1'
#
loop_
_entity.id
_entity.type
_entity.pdbx_description
1 polymer ?
#
loop_
_entity_poly.entity_id
_entity_poly.type
_entity_poly.pdbx_seq_one_letter_code
_entity_poly.pdbx_strand_id
1 'polypeptide(L)'
;MKIVPFTKMHGCGNDYIYVNAMQHPIADPSTAAKKWSDRHKGIGSDGLVLIDKSPVPEADYSMRIFNADGSEAMMCGNASRCIGKYLYEKTHPWPLPMRDGNGYQETGIRLLTLSGIKTLYLHIVNEMVESVTVDMGIPVFEDDKLFRPIPANSLSAPLHHSEGQGEGLPAGTFVSMGNPHFVIFTDDVDRVGETGRILERHPAFPQRCNIEFAHIEADGMIRTRVWERGSGITMACGTGACATAVAACLNERADRNSTIVMDGGTLHIEWRESDNHVYMTGPAEFVFDGEAYAP
;
A
#
# COMPACT_ATOMS: atom_id res chain seq x y z
N MET A 1 -21.50 14.46 23.50
CA MET A 1 -20.49 13.83 22.68
C MET A 1 -20.75 14.24 21.24
N LYS A 2 -19.70 14.60 20.48
CA LYS A 2 -19.85 14.98 19.08
C LYS A 2 -20.01 13.70 18.24
N ILE A 3 -21.01 13.66 17.37
CA ILE A 3 -21.19 12.59 16.39
C ILE A 3 -20.37 12.93 15.14
N VAL A 4 -19.68 11.96 14.57
CA VAL A 4 -18.84 12.09 13.40
C VAL A 4 -19.31 11.08 12.35
N PRO A 5 -19.79 11.54 11.18
CA PRO A 5 -20.06 10.69 10.05
C PRO A 5 -18.76 10.09 9.48
N PHE A 6 -18.83 8.85 9.04
CA PHE A 6 -17.73 8.16 8.40
C PHE A 6 -18.22 7.26 7.26
N THR A 7 -17.30 6.91 6.39
CA THR A 7 -17.49 5.89 5.36
C THR A 7 -16.48 4.77 5.58
N LYS A 8 -16.94 3.53 5.61
CA LYS A 8 -16.07 2.34 5.58
C LYS A 8 -15.78 1.96 4.15
N MET A 9 -14.50 1.82 3.80
CA MET A 9 -14.07 1.40 2.47
C MET A 9 -12.89 0.43 2.57
N HIS A 10 -12.63 -0.31 1.51
CA HIS A 10 -11.42 -1.12 1.37
C HIS A 10 -10.83 -1.05 -0.04
N GLY A 11 -9.50 -1.27 -0.14
CA GLY A 11 -8.81 -1.59 -1.37
C GLY A 11 -8.12 -2.94 -1.21
N CYS A 12 -8.58 -3.95 -1.95
CA CYS A 12 -8.06 -5.32 -1.86
C CYS A 12 -8.09 -5.87 -0.41
N GLY A 13 -9.22 -5.72 0.30
CA GLY A 13 -9.40 -6.24 1.66
C GLY A 13 -8.73 -5.44 2.79
N ASN A 14 -7.83 -4.51 2.47
CA ASN A 14 -7.27 -3.59 3.47
C ASN A 14 -8.26 -2.46 3.73
N ASP A 15 -8.89 -2.49 4.91
CA ASP A 15 -10.10 -1.75 5.23
C ASP A 15 -9.87 -0.61 6.23
N TYR A 16 -10.38 0.58 5.89
CA TYR A 16 -10.24 1.78 6.72
C TYR A 16 -11.57 2.49 6.95
N ILE A 17 -11.60 3.28 8.03
CA ILE A 17 -12.65 4.26 8.33
C ILE A 17 -12.22 5.60 7.73
N TYR A 18 -13.00 6.17 6.82
CA TYR A 18 -12.72 7.44 6.16
C TYR A 18 -13.57 8.53 6.74
N VAL A 19 -12.96 9.64 7.14
CA VAL A 19 -13.63 10.84 7.67
C VAL A 19 -13.25 12.05 6.84
N ASN A 20 -14.24 12.79 6.39
CA ASN A 20 -14.07 14.11 5.81
C ASN A 20 -13.73 15.12 6.91
N ALA A 21 -12.44 15.33 7.16
CA ALA A 21 -11.95 16.20 8.21
C ALA A 21 -12.17 17.69 7.93
N MET A 22 -12.43 18.07 6.67
CA MET A 22 -12.83 19.44 6.31
C MET A 22 -14.16 19.85 6.96
N GLN A 23 -15.05 18.88 7.15
CA GLN A 23 -16.37 19.10 7.76
C GLN A 23 -16.42 18.60 9.21
N HIS A 24 -15.69 17.52 9.50
CA HIS A 24 -15.72 16.82 10.78
C HIS A 24 -14.30 16.61 11.33
N PRO A 25 -13.61 17.69 11.77
CA PRO A 25 -12.25 17.55 12.31
C PRO A 25 -12.25 16.71 13.58
N ILE A 26 -11.25 15.82 13.68
CA ILE A 26 -10.97 14.94 14.81
C ILE A 26 -9.81 15.54 15.62
N ALA A 27 -10.07 15.86 16.89
CA ALA A 27 -9.06 16.50 17.75
C ALA A 27 -7.90 15.56 18.12
N ASP A 28 -8.21 14.28 18.38
CA ASP A 28 -7.21 13.23 18.67
C ASP A 28 -7.43 12.03 17.75
N PRO A 29 -6.82 12.06 16.53
CA PRO A 29 -6.96 10.98 15.57
C PRO A 29 -6.34 9.65 16.04
N SER A 30 -5.27 9.70 16.82
CA SER A 30 -4.61 8.49 17.35
C SER A 30 -5.54 7.72 18.29
N THR A 31 -6.19 8.41 19.23
CA THR A 31 -7.17 7.79 20.13
C THR A 31 -8.42 7.35 19.37
N ALA A 32 -8.87 8.12 18.37
CA ALA A 32 -10.00 7.73 17.52
C ALA A 32 -9.69 6.44 16.74
N ALA A 33 -8.53 6.35 16.12
CA ALA A 33 -8.10 5.16 15.42
C ALA A 33 -8.10 3.91 16.31
N LYS A 34 -7.51 3.99 17.51
CA LYS A 34 -7.51 2.87 18.48
C LYS A 34 -8.91 2.41 18.86
N LYS A 35 -9.81 3.34 19.15
CA LYS A 35 -11.18 3.01 19.58
C LYS A 35 -12.05 2.48 18.46
N TRP A 36 -12.01 3.15 17.31
CA TRP A 36 -12.89 2.82 16.21
C TRP A 36 -12.42 1.59 15.44
N SER A 37 -11.11 1.33 15.38
CA SER A 37 -10.57 0.16 14.68
C SER A 37 -10.73 -1.15 15.44
N ASP A 38 -11.05 -1.13 16.72
CA ASP A 38 -11.33 -2.36 17.49
C ASP A 38 -12.50 -3.13 16.85
N ARG A 39 -12.22 -4.37 16.41
CA ARG A 39 -13.20 -5.20 15.67
C ARG A 39 -14.30 -5.79 16.56
N HIS A 40 -14.19 -5.65 17.89
CA HIS A 40 -15.16 -6.16 18.85
C HIS A 40 -15.92 -5.06 19.62
N LYS A 41 -15.31 -3.88 19.80
CA LYS A 41 -15.85 -2.80 20.63
C LYS A 41 -15.98 -1.48 19.86
N GLY A 42 -15.47 -1.40 18.65
CA GLY A 42 -15.52 -0.27 17.75
C GLY A 42 -16.26 -0.61 16.45
N ILE A 43 -15.89 0.10 15.38
CA ILE A 43 -16.38 -0.13 14.02
C ILE A 43 -15.68 -1.34 13.41
N GLY A 44 -14.41 -1.54 13.78
CA GLY A 44 -13.53 -2.57 13.22
C GLY A 44 -12.90 -2.15 11.90
N SER A 45 -11.56 -2.04 11.86
CA SER A 45 -10.81 -1.69 10.65
C SER A 45 -9.30 -1.89 10.86
N ASP A 46 -8.53 -1.74 9.80
CA ASP A 46 -7.07 -1.64 9.87
C ASP A 46 -6.61 -0.25 10.34
N GLY A 47 -7.50 0.75 10.32
CA GLY A 47 -7.19 2.08 10.80
C GLY A 47 -8.20 3.16 10.40
N LEU A 48 -7.78 4.41 10.60
CA LEU A 48 -8.53 5.64 10.35
C LEU A 48 -7.81 6.48 9.30
N VAL A 49 -8.55 6.97 8.31
CA VAL A 49 -8.07 7.90 7.27
C VAL A 49 -8.83 9.21 7.40
N LEU A 50 -8.09 10.31 7.51
CA LEU A 50 -8.63 11.66 7.49
C LEU A 50 -8.33 12.28 6.14
N ILE A 51 -9.39 12.80 5.48
CA ILE A 51 -9.30 13.51 4.21
C ILE A 51 -9.51 15.00 4.52
N ASP A 52 -8.53 15.83 4.18
CA ASP A 52 -8.59 17.26 4.42
C ASP A 52 -8.19 18.05 3.17
N LYS A 53 -8.43 19.36 3.20
CA LYS A 53 -7.90 20.27 2.18
C LYS A 53 -6.38 20.32 2.29
N SER A 54 -5.69 20.35 1.15
CA SER A 54 -4.24 20.51 1.19
C SER A 54 -3.83 21.86 1.79
N PRO A 55 -2.81 21.89 2.67
CA PRO A 55 -2.22 23.14 3.16
C PRO A 55 -1.27 23.79 2.15
N VAL A 56 -0.94 23.10 1.04
CA VAL A 56 -0.02 23.58 0.00
C VAL A 56 -0.72 23.63 -1.36
N PRO A 57 -0.40 24.61 -2.22
CA PRO A 57 -1.09 24.79 -3.50
C PRO A 57 -0.75 23.71 -4.56
N GLU A 58 0.33 22.97 -4.34
CA GLU A 58 0.78 21.90 -5.23
C GLU A 58 -0.11 20.66 -5.15
N ALA A 59 -0.91 20.52 -4.09
CA ALA A 59 -1.84 19.40 -3.88
C ALA A 59 -3.27 19.91 -3.66
N ASP A 60 -4.24 19.09 -4.07
CA ASP A 60 -5.66 19.43 -4.00
C ASP A 60 -6.24 19.06 -2.62
N TYR A 61 -5.83 17.89 -2.12
CA TYR A 61 -6.24 17.35 -0.82
C TYR A 61 -5.04 16.83 -0.05
N SER A 62 -5.25 16.55 1.24
CA SER A 62 -4.27 15.88 2.09
C SER A 62 -4.88 14.66 2.76
N MET A 63 -4.03 13.66 3.01
CA MET A 63 -4.35 12.45 3.73
C MET A 63 -3.50 12.35 4.99
N ARG A 64 -4.16 12.05 6.12
CA ARG A 64 -3.50 11.49 7.31
C ARG A 64 -4.08 10.11 7.58
N ILE A 65 -3.23 9.15 7.84
CA ILE A 65 -3.62 7.76 8.07
C ILE A 65 -3.05 7.26 9.39
N PHE A 66 -3.91 6.65 10.20
CA PHE A 66 -3.59 6.12 11.51
C PHE A 66 -3.93 4.64 11.54
N ASN A 67 -2.95 3.81 11.88
CA ASN A 67 -3.16 2.38 12.07
C ASN A 67 -4.07 2.09 13.27
N ALA A 68 -4.55 0.85 13.38
CA ALA A 68 -5.41 0.42 14.49
C ALA A 68 -4.75 0.58 15.88
N ASP A 69 -3.41 0.60 15.96
CA ASP A 69 -2.66 0.88 17.19
C ASP A 69 -2.50 2.38 17.48
N GLY A 70 -3.02 3.25 16.61
CA GLY A 70 -2.98 4.71 16.69
C GLY A 70 -1.68 5.34 16.19
N SER A 71 -0.72 4.57 15.70
CA SER A 71 0.47 5.11 15.04
C SER A 71 0.10 5.75 13.69
N GLU A 72 0.74 6.88 13.35
CA GLU A 72 0.53 7.53 12.05
C GLU A 72 1.46 6.91 11.01
N ALA A 73 0.89 6.50 9.87
CA ALA A 73 1.64 5.94 8.76
C ALA A 73 1.95 6.99 7.71
N MET A 74 3.06 6.80 6.99
CA MET A 74 3.54 7.76 5.98
C MET A 74 2.59 7.84 4.77
N MET A 75 2.06 6.72 4.31
CA MET A 75 1.16 6.60 3.16
C MET A 75 0.61 5.17 3.08
N CYS A 76 -0.54 4.99 2.44
CA CYS A 76 -1.08 3.70 2.04
C CYS A 76 -1.70 3.81 0.65
N GLY A 77 -1.20 3.00 -0.31
CA GLY A 77 -1.70 3.00 -1.68
C GLY A 77 -3.16 2.54 -1.79
N ASN A 78 -3.58 1.59 -0.96
CA ASN A 78 -4.97 1.13 -0.89
C ASN A 78 -5.89 2.26 -0.42
N ALA A 79 -5.49 2.97 0.64
CA ALA A 79 -6.23 4.13 1.14
C ALA A 79 -6.28 5.28 0.12
N SER A 80 -5.19 5.52 -0.61
CA SER A 80 -5.16 6.55 -1.66
C SER A 80 -6.16 6.28 -2.77
N ARG A 81 -6.31 5.01 -3.22
CA ARG A 81 -7.34 4.65 -4.21
C ARG A 81 -8.75 4.90 -3.69
N CYS A 82 -9.01 4.50 -2.44
CA CYS A 82 -10.31 4.76 -1.80
C CYS A 82 -10.60 6.26 -1.67
N ILE A 83 -9.60 7.09 -1.36
CA ILE A 83 -9.77 8.55 -1.33
C ILE A 83 -10.16 9.08 -2.71
N GLY A 84 -9.51 8.62 -3.79
CA GLY A 84 -9.87 9.02 -5.14
C GLY A 84 -11.34 8.76 -5.46
N LYS A 85 -11.81 7.54 -5.20
CA LYS A 85 -13.22 7.17 -5.36
C LYS A 85 -14.15 7.96 -4.44
N TYR A 86 -13.78 8.11 -3.17
CA TYR A 86 -14.57 8.87 -2.17
C TYR A 86 -14.77 10.32 -2.61
N LEU A 87 -13.72 10.99 -3.02
CA LEU A 87 -13.78 12.39 -3.46
C LEU A 87 -14.66 12.56 -4.69
N TYR A 88 -14.60 11.66 -5.65
CA TYR A 88 -15.43 11.73 -6.84
C TYR A 88 -16.92 11.45 -6.53
N GLU A 89 -17.22 10.38 -5.80
CA GLU A 89 -18.61 9.89 -5.67
C GLU A 89 -19.36 10.47 -4.46
N LYS A 90 -18.65 10.94 -3.40
CA LYS A 90 -19.27 11.42 -2.15
C LYS A 90 -19.21 12.92 -1.96
N THR A 91 -18.26 13.61 -2.59
CA THR A 91 -18.09 15.05 -2.32
C THR A 91 -18.54 15.96 -3.47
N HIS A 92 -19.11 15.40 -4.55
CA HIS A 92 -19.65 16.19 -5.65
C HIS A 92 -20.73 17.20 -5.18
N PRO A 93 -20.67 18.51 -5.52
CA PRO A 93 -20.26 19.04 -6.83
C PRO A 93 -18.97 19.89 -6.82
N TRP A 94 -17.91 19.47 -6.16
CA TRP A 94 -16.65 20.17 -6.32
C TRP A 94 -16.06 19.79 -7.69
N PRO A 95 -15.71 20.77 -8.55
CA PRO A 95 -15.03 20.45 -9.78
C PRO A 95 -13.70 19.83 -9.44
N LEU A 96 -13.58 18.52 -9.67
CA LEU A 96 -12.27 17.91 -9.71
C LEU A 96 -11.50 18.57 -10.87
N PRO A 97 -10.24 18.95 -10.69
CA PRO A 97 -9.47 19.57 -11.74
C PRO A 97 -9.40 18.63 -12.94
N MET A 98 -10.16 18.96 -14.02
CA MET A 98 -10.07 18.28 -15.30
C MET A 98 -8.76 18.71 -15.95
N ARG A 99 -7.85 17.77 -16.18
CA ARG A 99 -6.64 18.00 -16.96
C ARG A 99 -6.83 17.37 -18.33
N ASP A 100 -6.79 18.23 -19.37
CA ASP A 100 -6.94 17.83 -20.76
C ASP A 100 -5.77 16.95 -21.22
N GLY A 101 -6.08 15.83 -21.85
CA GLY A 101 -5.14 14.96 -22.54
C GLY A 101 -5.80 13.76 -23.19
N ASN A 102 -6.08 13.85 -24.49
CA ASN A 102 -6.38 12.72 -25.38
C ASN A 102 -7.56 11.79 -25.04
N GLY A 103 -8.78 12.34 -24.93
CA GLY A 103 -10.02 11.57 -25.13
C GLY A 103 -10.50 10.69 -23.98
N TYR A 104 -9.71 10.52 -22.93
CA TYR A 104 -10.13 10.01 -21.62
C TYR A 104 -10.18 11.19 -20.67
N GLN A 105 -11.27 11.34 -19.90
CA GLN A 105 -11.31 12.31 -18.80
C GLN A 105 -10.39 11.79 -17.68
N GLU A 106 -9.09 12.05 -17.78
CA GLU A 106 -8.15 11.80 -16.70
C GLU A 106 -8.36 12.84 -15.60
N THR A 107 -9.24 12.56 -14.69
CA THR A 107 -9.42 13.35 -13.49
C THR A 107 -8.27 13.03 -12.54
N GLY A 108 -7.19 13.79 -12.61
CA GLY A 108 -6.02 13.64 -11.72
C GLY A 108 -6.23 14.41 -10.42
N ILE A 109 -6.22 13.72 -9.28
CA ILE A 109 -6.24 14.33 -7.94
C ILE A 109 -4.83 14.28 -7.37
N ARG A 110 -4.31 15.44 -6.93
CA ARG A 110 -3.02 15.51 -6.24
C ARG A 110 -3.26 15.43 -4.74
N LEU A 111 -2.83 14.32 -4.15
CA LEU A 111 -3.01 14.00 -2.74
C LEU A 111 -1.70 14.17 -1.97
N LEU A 112 -1.65 15.12 -1.04
CA LEU A 112 -0.52 15.29 -0.13
C LEU A 112 -0.55 14.19 0.93
N THR A 113 0.57 13.50 1.08
CA THR A 113 0.82 12.48 2.11
C THR A 113 2.12 12.79 2.84
N LEU A 114 2.43 12.09 3.93
CA LEU A 114 3.73 12.20 4.59
C LEU A 114 4.89 11.67 3.73
N SER A 115 4.59 10.89 2.68
CA SER A 115 5.57 10.42 1.67
C SER A 115 5.62 11.32 0.43
N GLY A 116 5.14 12.56 0.52
CA GLY A 116 5.05 13.48 -0.60
C GLY A 116 3.70 13.45 -1.32
N ILE A 117 3.62 14.21 -2.42
CA ILE A 117 2.41 14.31 -3.23
C ILE A 117 2.29 13.08 -4.12
N LYS A 118 1.10 12.47 -4.12
CA LYS A 118 0.72 11.36 -4.99
C LYS A 118 -0.34 11.82 -5.97
N THR A 119 -0.20 11.45 -7.25
CA THR A 119 -1.22 11.71 -8.25
C THR A 119 -2.11 10.49 -8.40
N LEU A 120 -3.41 10.71 -8.29
CA LEU A 120 -4.45 9.69 -8.43
C LEU A 120 -5.17 9.92 -9.75
N TYR A 121 -5.19 8.93 -10.63
CA TYR A 121 -5.93 8.96 -11.89
C TYR A 121 -7.16 8.07 -11.77
N LEU A 122 -8.36 8.66 -11.96
CA LEU A 122 -9.63 7.94 -11.79
C LEU A 122 -10.08 7.34 -13.10
N HIS A 123 -10.36 6.05 -13.13
CA HIS A 123 -10.98 5.36 -14.26
C HIS A 123 -12.49 5.30 -14.04
N ILE A 124 -13.21 6.13 -14.79
CA ILE A 124 -14.63 6.34 -14.59
C ILE A 124 -15.41 5.63 -15.69
N VAL A 125 -16.34 4.77 -15.28
CA VAL A 125 -17.27 4.06 -16.17
C VAL A 125 -18.70 4.30 -15.67
N ASN A 126 -19.59 4.76 -16.53
CA ASN A 126 -20.98 5.06 -16.17
C ASN A 126 -21.13 5.94 -14.92
N GLU A 127 -20.35 7.01 -14.83
CA GLU A 127 -20.32 7.96 -13.70
C GLU A 127 -19.87 7.36 -12.36
N MET A 128 -19.28 6.18 -12.37
CA MET A 128 -18.71 5.52 -11.19
C MET A 128 -17.21 5.27 -11.38
N VAL A 129 -16.44 5.38 -10.30
CA VAL A 129 -15.02 5.04 -10.33
C VAL A 129 -14.89 3.52 -10.25
N GLU A 130 -14.47 2.90 -11.34
CA GLU A 130 -14.21 1.47 -11.43
C GLU A 130 -12.88 1.10 -10.79
N SER A 131 -11.85 1.89 -11.08
CA SER A 131 -10.52 1.70 -10.50
C SER A 131 -9.77 3.04 -10.39
N VAL A 132 -8.68 3.04 -9.64
CA VAL A 132 -7.82 4.21 -9.46
C VAL A 132 -6.36 3.80 -9.67
N THR A 133 -5.66 4.57 -10.51
CA THR A 133 -4.21 4.48 -10.64
C THR A 133 -3.54 5.48 -9.69
N VAL A 134 -2.58 5.01 -8.92
CA VAL A 134 -1.74 5.84 -8.04
C VAL A 134 -0.32 5.87 -8.58
N ASP A 135 0.23 7.07 -8.77
CA ASP A 135 1.66 7.25 -9.01
C ASP A 135 2.42 6.99 -7.71
N MET A 136 3.09 5.85 -7.65
CA MET A 136 3.84 5.42 -6.47
C MET A 136 5.26 6.02 -6.42
N GLY A 137 5.73 6.63 -7.51
CA GLY A 137 7.05 7.21 -7.65
C GLY A 137 8.11 6.24 -8.14
N ILE A 138 9.37 6.63 -8.01
CA ILE A 138 10.52 5.89 -8.54
C ILE A 138 10.96 4.82 -7.53
N PRO A 139 11.17 3.55 -7.96
CA PRO A 139 11.73 2.53 -7.10
C PRO A 139 13.21 2.78 -6.82
N VAL A 140 13.66 2.47 -5.60
CA VAL A 140 15.06 2.62 -5.18
C VAL A 140 15.63 1.25 -4.84
N PHE A 141 16.82 0.94 -5.38
CA PHE A 141 17.45 -0.39 -5.27
C PHE A 141 18.64 -0.40 -4.30
N GLU A 142 19.18 0.77 -3.98
CA GLU A 142 20.34 0.94 -3.11
C GLU A 142 20.03 2.00 -2.05
N ASP A 143 19.97 1.60 -0.79
CA ASP A 143 19.84 2.49 0.36
C ASP A 143 20.47 1.81 1.59
N ASP A 144 21.68 2.22 1.94
CA ASP A 144 22.44 1.67 3.08
C ASP A 144 21.72 1.81 4.43
N LYS A 145 20.72 2.68 4.53
CA LYS A 145 19.91 2.82 5.74
C LYS A 145 18.83 1.74 5.83
N LEU A 146 18.44 1.17 4.69
CA LEU A 146 17.36 0.17 4.59
C LEU A 146 17.87 -1.22 4.29
N PHE A 147 18.94 -1.35 3.48
CA PHE A 147 19.49 -2.63 3.07
C PHE A 147 21.03 -2.60 3.01
N ARG A 148 21.67 -3.56 3.68
CA ARG A 148 23.11 -3.78 3.64
C ARG A 148 23.40 -5.21 3.27
N PRO A 149 23.78 -5.49 2.00
CA PRO A 149 24.14 -6.85 1.61
C PRO A 149 25.24 -7.40 2.51
N ILE A 150 25.02 -8.58 3.05
CA ILE A 150 26.04 -9.27 3.86
C ILE A 150 26.86 -10.12 2.88
N PRO A 151 28.21 -9.97 2.85
CA PRO A 151 29.04 -10.75 1.94
C PRO A 151 28.82 -12.26 2.11
N ALA A 152 28.72 -12.99 0.99
CA ALA A 152 28.41 -14.42 0.97
C ALA A 152 29.41 -15.27 1.81
N ASN A 153 30.63 -14.77 2.02
CA ASN A 153 31.66 -15.45 2.84
C ASN A 153 31.40 -15.40 4.36
N SER A 154 30.44 -14.60 4.81
CA SER A 154 30.03 -14.53 6.22
C SER A 154 28.79 -15.37 6.55
N LEU A 155 28.21 -16.03 5.53
CA LEU A 155 26.95 -16.76 5.61
C LEU A 155 27.10 -18.14 4.97
N SER A 156 27.55 -19.10 5.74
CA SER A 156 27.56 -20.50 5.32
C SER A 156 26.44 -21.25 6.05
N ALA A 157 25.28 -21.39 5.42
CA ALA A 157 24.44 -22.60 5.48
C ALA A 157 23.18 -22.47 4.61
N PRO A 158 22.76 -23.53 3.91
CA PRO A 158 21.47 -23.59 3.23
C PRO A 158 20.33 -23.71 4.26
N LEU A 159 19.16 -23.18 3.90
CA LEU A 159 17.90 -23.30 4.63
C LEU A 159 17.50 -24.78 4.78
N HIS A 160 18.04 -25.48 5.75
CA HIS A 160 17.58 -26.81 6.19
C HIS A 160 17.12 -26.74 7.64
N HIS A 161 15.90 -27.26 7.86
CA HIS A 161 15.21 -27.38 9.12
C HIS A 161 16.11 -27.72 10.32
N SER A 162 16.43 -26.72 11.14
CA SER A 162 16.71 -26.90 12.57
C SER A 162 16.72 -25.54 13.25
N GLU A 163 16.13 -25.48 14.42
CA GLU A 163 16.04 -24.32 15.29
C GLU A 163 17.44 -23.82 15.68
N GLY A 164 17.78 -22.57 15.34
CA GLY A 164 18.93 -21.88 15.93
C GLY A 164 19.81 -21.12 14.96
N GLN A 165 19.80 -19.81 15.10
CA GLN A 165 20.84 -18.81 14.84
C GLN A 165 21.83 -19.07 13.68
N GLY A 166 21.70 -18.32 12.57
CA GLY A 166 22.76 -18.15 11.58
C GLY A 166 22.38 -18.46 10.14
N GLU A 167 21.13 -18.35 9.76
CA GLU A 167 20.70 -18.56 8.36
C GLU A 167 21.00 -17.32 7.52
N GLY A 168 21.67 -17.53 6.39
CA GLY A 168 21.96 -16.51 5.41
C GLY A 168 20.69 -15.97 4.78
N LEU A 169 20.72 -14.71 4.33
CA LEU A 169 19.62 -14.13 3.55
C LEU A 169 19.44 -14.98 2.27
N PRO A 170 18.21 -15.46 1.97
CA PRO A 170 17.94 -16.20 0.75
C PRO A 170 18.16 -15.31 -0.49
N ALA A 171 18.28 -15.94 -1.67
CA ALA A 171 18.29 -15.19 -2.92
C ALA A 171 17.01 -14.40 -3.08
N GLY A 172 17.13 -13.10 -3.28
CA GLY A 172 16.00 -12.18 -3.41
C GLY A 172 16.44 -10.81 -3.90
N THR A 173 15.48 -9.95 -4.17
CA THR A 173 15.68 -8.61 -4.72
C THR A 173 15.17 -7.56 -3.75
N PHE A 174 16.05 -6.66 -3.34
CA PHE A 174 15.65 -5.50 -2.53
C PHE A 174 15.07 -4.40 -3.44
N VAL A 175 13.91 -3.87 -3.05
CA VAL A 175 13.24 -2.74 -3.71
C VAL A 175 12.63 -1.85 -2.63
N SER A 176 12.94 -0.56 -2.64
CA SER A 176 12.25 0.42 -1.80
C SER A 176 11.24 1.20 -2.63
N MET A 177 10.00 1.23 -2.17
CA MET A 177 8.90 2.07 -2.67
C MET A 177 8.57 3.21 -1.67
N GLY A 178 9.61 3.73 -0.99
CA GLY A 178 9.50 4.62 0.16
C GLY A 178 9.49 3.88 1.49
N ASN A 179 9.34 2.57 1.47
CA ASN A 179 9.54 1.61 2.55
C ASN A 179 10.24 0.36 1.98
N PRO A 180 11.03 -0.38 2.80
CA PRO A 180 11.84 -1.49 2.33
C PRO A 180 11.02 -2.74 2.06
N HIS A 181 11.29 -3.37 0.91
CA HIS A 181 10.75 -4.66 0.49
C HIS A 181 11.86 -5.58 0.05
N PHE A 182 11.75 -6.86 0.36
CA PHE A 182 12.65 -7.90 -0.12
C PHE A 182 11.84 -9.03 -0.74
N VAL A 183 11.95 -9.17 -2.05
CA VAL A 183 11.14 -10.08 -2.87
C VAL A 183 11.91 -11.36 -3.13
N ILE A 184 11.31 -12.48 -2.77
CA ILE A 184 11.85 -13.83 -2.94
C ILE A 184 10.94 -14.60 -3.90
N PHE A 185 11.48 -15.05 -5.02
CA PHE A 185 10.74 -15.90 -5.96
C PHE A 185 10.82 -17.36 -5.51
N THR A 186 9.66 -18.02 -5.38
CA THR A 186 9.51 -19.37 -4.83
C THR A 186 8.29 -20.06 -5.43
N ASP A 187 8.28 -21.39 -5.43
CA ASP A 187 7.09 -22.18 -5.82
C ASP A 187 6.04 -22.29 -4.70
N ASP A 188 6.37 -21.87 -3.48
CA ASP A 188 5.48 -21.94 -2.32
C ASP A 188 5.46 -20.59 -1.59
N VAL A 189 4.49 -19.75 -1.95
CA VAL A 189 4.30 -18.42 -1.35
C VAL A 189 3.75 -18.47 0.08
N ASP A 190 3.16 -19.60 0.49
CA ASP A 190 2.53 -19.75 1.81
C ASP A 190 3.58 -19.82 2.93
N ARG A 191 4.80 -20.22 2.61
CA ARG A 191 5.94 -20.21 3.55
C ARG A 191 6.33 -18.83 4.06
N VAL A 192 5.80 -17.75 3.48
CA VAL A 192 6.04 -16.38 3.97
C VAL A 192 5.68 -16.23 5.44
N GLY A 193 4.67 -16.94 5.94
CA GLY A 193 4.25 -16.87 7.34
C GLY A 193 5.31 -17.35 8.34
N GLU A 194 6.03 -18.40 8.02
CA GLU A 194 7.08 -18.96 8.84
C GLU A 194 8.40 -18.18 8.69
N THR A 195 8.81 -18.00 7.44
CA THR A 195 10.11 -17.42 7.09
C THR A 195 10.12 -15.90 7.19
N GLY A 196 9.03 -15.23 6.81
CA GLY A 196 8.93 -13.77 6.77
C GLY A 196 9.16 -13.13 8.15
N ARG A 197 8.66 -13.75 9.23
CA ARG A 197 8.88 -13.28 10.60
C ARG A 197 10.36 -13.25 10.99
N ILE A 198 11.14 -14.20 10.49
CA ILE A 198 12.58 -14.30 10.75
C ILE A 198 13.30 -13.27 9.89
N LEU A 199 12.98 -13.23 8.60
CA LEU A 199 13.63 -12.36 7.62
C LEU A 199 13.33 -10.88 7.85
N GLU A 200 12.14 -10.51 8.35
CA GLU A 200 11.80 -9.12 8.71
C GLU A 200 12.90 -8.45 9.54
N ARG A 201 13.54 -9.23 10.42
CA ARG A 201 14.53 -8.77 11.41
C ARG A 201 15.95 -9.17 11.07
N HIS A 202 16.19 -9.66 9.86
CA HIS A 202 17.53 -10.09 9.44
C HIS A 202 18.50 -8.90 9.50
N PRO A 203 19.77 -9.08 9.95
CA PRO A 203 20.77 -8.00 10.08
C PRO A 203 21.03 -7.19 8.80
N ALA A 204 20.75 -7.76 7.63
CA ALA A 204 20.80 -7.04 6.36
C ALA A 204 19.79 -5.88 6.27
N PHE A 205 18.77 -5.84 7.13
CA PHE A 205 17.71 -4.84 7.13
C PHE A 205 17.75 -4.01 8.43
N PRO A 206 18.54 -2.92 8.49
CA PRO A 206 18.73 -2.13 9.72
C PRO A 206 17.42 -1.55 10.29
N GLN A 207 16.43 -1.31 9.45
CA GLN A 207 15.11 -0.80 9.83
C GLN A 207 14.00 -1.84 9.71
N ARG A 208 14.35 -3.15 9.69
CA ARG A 208 13.46 -4.26 9.29
C ARG A 208 12.99 -4.13 7.85
N CYS A 209 12.33 -5.15 7.33
CA CYS A 209 11.87 -5.20 5.94
C CYS A 209 10.52 -5.89 5.81
N ASN A 210 9.71 -5.46 4.84
CA ASN A 210 8.61 -6.26 4.36
C ASN A 210 9.18 -7.39 3.50
N ILE A 211 8.64 -8.58 3.63
CA ILE A 211 9.14 -9.78 2.93
C ILE A 211 8.03 -10.31 2.04
N GLU A 212 8.27 -10.29 0.75
CA GLU A 212 7.35 -10.81 -0.26
C GLU A 212 7.84 -12.16 -0.78
N PHE A 213 6.95 -13.16 -0.77
CA PHE A 213 7.13 -14.40 -1.50
C PHE A 213 6.28 -14.34 -2.76
N ALA A 214 6.90 -14.54 -3.92
CA ALA A 214 6.28 -14.37 -5.23
C ALA A 214 6.47 -15.60 -6.12
N HIS A 215 5.42 -15.95 -6.86
CA HIS A 215 5.40 -17.02 -7.86
C HIS A 215 4.84 -16.48 -9.17
N ILE A 216 5.50 -16.85 -10.28
CA ILE A 216 4.98 -16.53 -11.62
C ILE A 216 4.06 -17.66 -12.05
N GLU A 217 2.78 -17.37 -12.20
CA GLU A 217 1.79 -18.32 -12.63
C GLU A 217 1.90 -18.63 -14.13
N ALA A 218 1.32 -19.74 -14.58
CA ALA A 218 1.38 -20.18 -15.97
C ALA A 218 0.77 -19.19 -16.98
N ASP A 219 -0.14 -18.33 -16.54
CA ASP A 219 -0.78 -17.26 -17.33
C ASP A 219 0.00 -15.94 -17.30
N GLY A 220 1.15 -15.90 -16.63
CA GLY A 220 2.00 -14.73 -16.48
C GLY A 220 1.61 -13.80 -15.35
N MET A 221 0.52 -14.04 -14.61
CA MET A 221 0.22 -13.32 -13.39
C MET A 221 1.23 -13.67 -12.30
N ILE A 222 1.42 -12.74 -11.36
CA ILE A 222 2.36 -12.94 -10.24
C ILE A 222 1.56 -13.08 -8.96
N ARG A 223 1.50 -14.29 -8.43
CA ARG A 223 0.95 -14.56 -7.11
C ARG A 223 1.94 -14.09 -6.06
N THR A 224 1.52 -13.26 -5.10
CA THR A 224 2.37 -12.82 -4.00
C THR A 224 1.65 -12.85 -2.65
N ARG A 225 2.41 -13.17 -1.62
CA ARG A 225 2.03 -13.02 -0.21
C ARG A 225 3.13 -12.25 0.53
N VAL A 226 2.75 -11.46 1.50
CA VAL A 226 3.63 -10.57 2.22
C VAL A 226 3.59 -10.80 3.73
N TRP A 227 4.76 -10.74 4.35
CA TRP A 227 4.92 -10.46 5.76
C TRP A 227 5.30 -9.00 5.93
N GLU A 228 4.33 -8.18 6.35
CA GLU A 228 4.58 -6.75 6.56
C GLU A 228 5.30 -6.47 7.87
N ARG A 229 6.23 -5.54 7.79
CA ARG A 229 7.02 -5.05 8.92
C ARG A 229 6.13 -4.56 10.06
N GLY A 230 6.16 -5.28 11.19
CA GLY A 230 5.39 -4.96 12.39
C GLY A 230 3.91 -5.40 12.37
N SER A 231 3.38 -5.85 11.24
CA SER A 231 1.97 -6.25 11.10
C SER A 231 1.80 -7.75 10.85
N GLY A 232 2.82 -8.43 10.32
CA GLY A 232 2.72 -9.84 9.95
C GLY A 232 2.07 -10.05 8.60
N ILE A 233 1.37 -11.20 8.41
CA ILE A 233 0.66 -11.47 7.17
C ILE A 233 -0.53 -10.52 7.04
N THR A 234 -0.63 -9.86 5.88
CA THR A 234 -1.74 -8.99 5.52
C THR A 234 -2.38 -9.45 4.22
N MET A 235 -3.62 -9.05 4.00
CA MET A 235 -4.39 -9.44 2.81
C MET A 235 -3.85 -8.79 1.53
N ALA A 236 -3.29 -7.58 1.64
CA ALA A 236 -2.74 -6.84 0.50
C ALA A 236 -1.80 -5.73 0.96
N CYS A 237 -0.65 -5.63 0.29
CA CYS A 237 0.32 -4.55 0.44
C CYS A 237 0.57 -3.90 -0.91
N GLY A 238 0.12 -2.64 -1.10
CA GLY A 238 0.26 -1.94 -2.38
C GLY A 238 1.72 -1.69 -2.77
N THR A 239 2.57 -1.26 -1.81
CA THR A 239 4.01 -1.07 -2.04
C THR A 239 4.72 -2.40 -2.27
N GLY A 240 4.27 -3.48 -1.60
CA GLY A 240 4.77 -4.84 -1.82
C GLY A 240 4.45 -5.36 -3.22
N ALA A 241 3.24 -5.09 -3.73
CA ALA A 241 2.87 -5.42 -5.10
C ALA A 241 3.75 -4.67 -6.11
N CYS A 242 3.99 -3.36 -5.90
CA CYS A 242 4.91 -2.58 -6.73
C CYS A 242 6.34 -3.14 -6.70
N ALA A 243 6.85 -3.44 -5.51
CA ALA A 243 8.18 -4.01 -5.34
C ALA A 243 8.31 -5.39 -6.01
N THR A 244 7.25 -6.22 -5.93
CA THR A 244 7.21 -7.54 -6.58
C THR A 244 7.25 -7.42 -8.09
N ALA A 245 6.47 -6.52 -8.70
CA ALA A 245 6.47 -6.27 -10.15
C ALA A 245 7.84 -5.77 -10.63
N VAL A 246 8.42 -4.80 -9.92
CA VAL A 246 9.75 -4.25 -10.23
C VAL A 246 10.82 -5.35 -10.12
N ALA A 247 10.80 -6.14 -9.04
CA ALA A 247 11.74 -7.24 -8.85
C ALA A 247 11.58 -8.31 -9.95
N ALA A 248 10.36 -8.63 -10.39
CA ALA A 248 10.11 -9.56 -11.47
C ALA A 248 10.72 -9.07 -12.79
N CYS A 249 10.54 -7.79 -13.11
CA CYS A 249 11.13 -7.17 -14.29
C CYS A 249 12.66 -7.17 -14.24
N LEU A 250 13.27 -6.79 -13.11
CA LEU A 250 14.73 -6.78 -12.94
C LEU A 250 15.37 -8.16 -13.08
N ASN A 251 14.64 -9.22 -12.74
CA ASN A 251 15.10 -10.60 -12.85
C ASN A 251 14.64 -11.29 -14.16
N GLU A 252 14.15 -10.50 -15.12
CA GLU A 252 13.70 -11.01 -16.45
C GLU A 252 12.61 -12.09 -16.35
N ARG A 253 11.77 -12.03 -15.29
CA ARG A 253 10.67 -12.96 -15.01
C ARG A 253 9.33 -12.47 -15.52
N ALA A 254 9.19 -11.15 -15.70
CA ALA A 254 8.01 -10.49 -16.24
C ALA A 254 8.40 -9.17 -16.91
N ASP A 255 7.49 -8.65 -17.73
CA ASP A 255 7.63 -7.35 -18.36
C ASP A 255 7.40 -6.19 -17.35
N ARG A 256 7.52 -4.94 -17.82
CA ARG A 256 7.25 -3.73 -17.03
C ARG A 256 5.78 -3.55 -16.67
N ASN A 257 4.89 -4.33 -17.25
CA ASN A 257 3.47 -4.40 -16.94
C ASN A 257 3.15 -5.76 -16.35
N SER A 258 2.70 -5.79 -15.11
CA SER A 258 2.43 -7.02 -14.37
C SER A 258 1.09 -6.98 -13.65
N THR A 259 0.42 -8.11 -13.59
CA THR A 259 -0.76 -8.33 -12.76
C THR A 259 -0.33 -9.06 -11.49
N ILE A 260 -0.51 -8.41 -10.34
CA ILE A 260 -0.13 -8.95 -9.04
C ILE A 260 -1.37 -9.45 -8.32
N VAL A 261 -1.40 -10.72 -7.98
CA VAL A 261 -2.52 -11.39 -7.28
C VAL A 261 -2.13 -11.61 -5.81
N MET A 262 -2.88 -11.00 -4.91
CA MET A 262 -2.72 -11.11 -3.45
C MET A 262 -3.95 -11.80 -2.84
N ASP A 263 -3.91 -12.12 -1.54
CA ASP A 263 -5.05 -12.74 -0.84
C ASP A 263 -6.31 -11.84 -0.88
N GLY A 264 -6.14 -10.52 -0.81
CA GLY A 264 -7.22 -9.55 -0.78
C GLY A 264 -7.66 -9.02 -2.13
N GLY A 265 -6.99 -9.35 -3.22
CA GLY A 265 -7.36 -8.89 -4.57
C GLY A 265 -6.18 -8.69 -5.52
N THR A 266 -6.49 -8.14 -6.67
CA THR A 266 -5.55 -8.01 -7.79
C THR A 266 -5.22 -6.54 -8.04
N LEU A 267 -3.95 -6.27 -8.35
CA LEU A 267 -3.45 -4.98 -8.77
C LEU A 267 -2.72 -5.09 -10.10
N HIS A 268 -2.87 -4.08 -10.95
CA HIS A 268 -2.07 -3.91 -12.15
C HIS A 268 -0.95 -2.91 -11.87
N ILE A 269 0.28 -3.31 -12.15
CA ILE A 269 1.47 -2.50 -11.90
C ILE A 269 2.17 -2.23 -13.22
N GLU A 270 2.38 -0.97 -13.53
CA GLU A 270 3.19 -0.51 -14.66
C GLU A 270 4.45 0.18 -14.12
N TRP A 271 5.61 -0.35 -14.43
CA TRP A 271 6.88 0.38 -14.24
C TRP A 271 7.23 1.10 -15.52
N ARG A 272 6.75 2.33 -15.63
CA ARG A 272 6.78 3.11 -16.87
C ARG A 272 8.20 3.50 -17.27
N GLU A 273 8.53 3.28 -18.53
CA GLU A 273 9.90 3.53 -19.04
C GLU A 273 10.18 5.04 -19.21
N SER A 274 9.16 5.83 -19.58
CA SER A 274 9.33 7.24 -19.95
C SER A 274 9.73 8.15 -18.78
N ASP A 275 9.34 7.80 -17.55
CA ASP A 275 9.58 8.60 -16.34
C ASP A 275 10.16 7.78 -15.17
N ASN A 276 10.31 6.47 -15.39
CA ASN A 276 10.79 5.52 -14.39
C ASN A 276 9.91 5.43 -13.12
N HIS A 277 8.66 5.91 -13.17
CA HIS A 277 7.70 5.78 -12.09
C HIS A 277 6.98 4.43 -12.13
N VAL A 278 6.57 3.98 -10.97
CA VAL A 278 5.69 2.81 -10.79
C VAL A 278 4.26 3.30 -10.60
N TYR A 279 3.37 2.84 -11.46
CA TYR A 279 1.94 3.14 -11.41
C TYR A 279 1.18 1.92 -10.94
N MET A 280 0.34 2.09 -9.92
CA MET A 280 -0.44 1.02 -9.33
C MET A 280 -1.92 1.25 -9.54
N THR A 281 -2.57 0.41 -10.33
CA THR A 281 -3.99 0.46 -10.63
C THR A 281 -4.74 -0.65 -9.90
N GLY A 282 -5.85 -0.31 -9.27
CA GLY A 282 -6.70 -1.31 -8.61
C GLY A 282 -8.04 -0.77 -8.13
N PRO A 283 -8.90 -1.66 -7.62
CA PRO A 283 -10.22 -1.30 -7.15
C PRO A 283 -10.19 -0.50 -5.85
N ALA A 284 -11.30 0.16 -5.60
CA ALA A 284 -11.66 0.77 -4.33
C ALA A 284 -13.16 0.58 -4.12
N GLU A 285 -13.55 0.10 -2.94
CA GLU A 285 -14.93 -0.30 -2.70
C GLU A 285 -15.51 0.32 -1.43
N PHE A 286 -16.73 0.82 -1.53
CA PHE A 286 -17.54 1.21 -0.39
C PHE A 286 -18.08 -0.02 0.33
N VAL A 287 -18.08 -0.01 1.66
CA VAL A 287 -18.68 -1.06 2.47
C VAL A 287 -19.98 -0.56 3.08
N PHE A 288 -19.91 0.52 3.86
CA PHE A 288 -21.08 1.20 4.44
C PHE A 288 -20.74 2.60 4.93
N ASP A 289 -21.77 3.42 5.11
CA ASP A 289 -21.71 4.70 5.82
C ASP A 289 -22.24 4.53 7.25
N GLY A 290 -21.71 5.31 8.18
CA GLY A 290 -22.13 5.26 9.57
C GLY A 290 -21.79 6.53 10.33
N GLU A 291 -22.13 6.52 11.62
CA GLU A 291 -21.83 7.58 12.56
C GLU A 291 -21.16 7.02 13.82
N ALA A 292 -20.15 7.71 14.33
CA ALA A 292 -19.44 7.33 15.55
C ALA A 292 -19.33 8.50 16.52
N TYR A 293 -19.30 8.21 17.82
CA TYR A 293 -18.98 9.21 18.82
C TYR A 293 -17.48 9.53 18.79
N ALA A 294 -17.16 10.82 18.67
CA ALA A 294 -15.78 11.28 18.83
C ALA A 294 -15.27 10.88 20.23
N PRO A 295 -14.02 10.38 20.32
CA PRO A 295 -13.40 10.02 21.59
C PRO A 295 -13.15 11.22 22.50
#